data_ad8ffa2685cf8d91f8c6032e81ad9010
#
_entry.id   ad8ffa2685cf8d91f8c6032e81ad9010
#
_cell.length_a   1.000
_cell.length_b   1.000
_cell.length_c   1.000
_cell.angle_alpha   90.00
_cell.angle_beta   90.00
_cell.angle_gamma   90.00
#
_symmetry.space_group_name_H-M   'P 1'
#
loop_
_entity.id
_entity.type
_entity.pdbx_description
1 polymer ?
#
loop_
_entity_poly.entity_id
_entity_poly.type
_entity_poly.pdbx_seq_one_letter_code
_entity_poly.pdbx_strand_id
1 'polypeptide(L)'
;VFSLLQGRTPTVARALVEAPEIAAVAFTGSQAAGRALHDAAAARPRPIPVYAEMGSLNPVFIGPVAQARRGDTIADGLAGSVTMGVGQFCTKPGLVFVPGEREGRAFAERLAALVAARPLGAMLNAALRASFDRAVERTLSVAGVERLGPAPSLSGDVPVATVATTTARVFERTPALREEHFGPFTLVVRCADADEAVAIARGLDGQLAAAIHAEPEDHAWAERVAAMLADRVGRIVWNGYPTGVAVAWATHHGGPYPATTWPAHTSVGPLALRRFLRPVAYQNVPDALLPPALRDANPLGLQRLVDGRWTREPMARPGTS
;
A
#
# COMPACT_ATOMS: atom_id res chain seq x y z
N VAL A 1 -5.71 13.59 -26.20
CA VAL A 1 -4.65 14.59 -26.12
C VAL A 1 -3.90 14.38 -24.83
N PHE A 2 -2.57 14.38 -24.89
CA PHE A 2 -1.67 14.23 -23.74
C PHE A 2 -0.81 15.49 -23.62
N SER A 3 -0.65 16.01 -22.39
CA SER A 3 0.23 17.14 -22.10
C SER A 3 1.10 16.84 -20.90
N LEU A 4 2.38 17.17 -20.96
CA LEU A 4 3.35 17.02 -19.89
C LEU A 4 3.75 18.40 -19.37
N LEU A 5 3.56 18.63 -18.06
CA LEU A 5 4.06 19.80 -17.36
C LEU A 5 5.19 19.38 -16.43
N GLN A 6 6.31 20.09 -16.49
CA GLN A 6 7.46 19.83 -15.62
C GLN A 6 7.57 20.93 -14.56
N GLY A 7 7.93 20.53 -13.33
CA GLY A 7 8.16 21.45 -12.24
C GLY A 7 8.72 20.73 -11.02
N ARG A 8 9.53 21.44 -10.22
CA ARG A 8 10.12 20.92 -8.97
C ARG A 8 9.36 21.36 -7.71
N THR A 9 8.40 22.24 -7.86
CA THR A 9 7.66 22.81 -6.74
C THR A 9 6.21 22.31 -6.72
N PRO A 10 5.54 22.30 -5.56
CA PRO A 10 4.11 21.98 -5.45
C PRO A 10 3.19 22.91 -6.26
N THR A 11 3.71 24.06 -6.70
CA THR A 11 2.94 25.09 -7.43
C THR A 11 2.29 24.55 -8.71
N VAL A 12 3.01 23.75 -9.50
CA VAL A 12 2.47 23.17 -10.75
C VAL A 12 1.32 22.21 -10.44
N ALA A 13 1.53 21.32 -9.47
CA ALA A 13 0.50 20.36 -9.08
C ALA A 13 -0.75 21.07 -8.54
N ARG A 14 -0.56 22.11 -7.72
CA ARG A 14 -1.66 22.91 -7.17
C ARG A 14 -2.40 23.66 -8.27
N ALA A 15 -1.70 24.33 -9.19
CA ALA A 15 -2.30 25.00 -10.32
C ALA A 15 -3.15 24.07 -11.20
N LEU A 16 -2.66 22.83 -11.44
CA LEU A 16 -3.44 21.80 -12.15
C LEU A 16 -4.73 21.44 -11.38
N VAL A 17 -4.64 21.21 -10.08
CA VAL A 17 -5.81 20.87 -9.27
C VAL A 17 -6.82 22.01 -9.24
N GLU A 18 -6.38 23.27 -9.22
CA GLU A 18 -7.22 24.46 -9.17
C GLU A 18 -7.80 24.85 -10.55
N ALA A 19 -7.23 24.36 -11.65
CA ALA A 19 -7.70 24.68 -13.00
C ALA A 19 -9.12 24.18 -13.27
N PRO A 20 -10.05 25.04 -13.75
CA PRO A 20 -11.46 24.70 -13.89
C PRO A 20 -11.73 23.56 -14.89
N GLU A 21 -10.83 23.33 -15.84
CA GLU A 21 -10.91 22.30 -16.88
C GLU A 21 -10.61 20.90 -16.34
N ILE A 22 -9.94 20.79 -15.19
CA ILE A 22 -9.58 19.49 -14.59
C ILE A 22 -10.81 18.91 -13.86
N ALA A 23 -11.20 17.72 -14.25
CA ALA A 23 -12.38 17.02 -13.71
C ALA A 23 -12.07 15.96 -12.66
N ALA A 24 -10.83 15.45 -12.60
CA ALA A 24 -10.37 14.48 -11.60
C ALA A 24 -8.84 14.51 -11.52
N VAL A 25 -8.30 14.10 -10.39
CA VAL A 25 -6.86 13.98 -10.16
C VAL A 25 -6.52 12.55 -9.70
N ALA A 26 -5.49 11.95 -10.30
CA ALA A 26 -4.81 10.78 -9.73
C ALA A 26 -3.42 11.20 -9.27
N PHE A 27 -3.04 10.79 -8.07
CA PHE A 27 -1.78 11.15 -7.45
C PHE A 27 -1.16 9.94 -6.76
N THR A 28 0.16 9.82 -6.85
CA THR A 28 0.94 8.88 -6.03
C THR A 28 2.11 9.64 -5.40
N GLY A 29 2.26 9.54 -4.08
CA GLY A 29 3.33 10.22 -3.36
C GLY A 29 3.12 10.23 -1.85
N SER A 30 3.75 11.19 -1.15
CA SER A 30 3.66 11.27 0.30
C SER A 30 2.23 11.61 0.78
N GLN A 31 1.90 11.15 2.00
CA GLN A 31 0.62 11.46 2.64
C GLN A 31 0.36 12.97 2.74
N ALA A 32 1.37 13.75 3.11
CA ALA A 32 1.24 15.20 3.22
C ALA A 32 0.89 15.85 1.87
N ALA A 33 1.54 15.42 0.78
CA ALA A 33 1.26 15.96 -0.55
C ALA A 33 -0.12 15.53 -1.07
N GLY A 34 -0.47 14.24 -0.93
CA GLY A 34 -1.79 13.73 -1.33
C GLY A 34 -2.92 14.43 -0.59
N ARG A 35 -2.76 14.66 0.72
CA ARG A 35 -3.73 15.39 1.54
C ARG A 35 -3.86 16.84 1.09
N ALA A 36 -2.76 17.54 0.84
CA ALA A 36 -2.79 18.93 0.37
C ALA A 36 -3.52 19.09 -0.97
N LEU A 37 -3.33 18.15 -1.91
CA LEU A 37 -4.03 18.15 -3.20
C LEU A 37 -5.53 17.83 -3.02
N HIS A 38 -5.86 16.89 -2.16
CA HIS A 38 -7.24 16.56 -1.82
C HIS A 38 -7.97 17.78 -1.24
N ASP A 39 -7.36 18.47 -0.28
CA ASP A 39 -7.97 19.63 0.36
C ASP A 39 -8.12 20.80 -0.62
N ALA A 40 -7.15 21.03 -1.50
CA ALA A 40 -7.24 22.03 -2.56
C ALA A 40 -8.38 21.72 -3.55
N ALA A 41 -8.55 20.45 -3.94
CA ALA A 41 -9.63 20.02 -4.82
C ALA A 41 -11.02 20.16 -4.19
N ALA A 42 -11.12 19.85 -2.89
CA ALA A 42 -12.36 20.00 -2.11
C ALA A 42 -12.77 21.46 -1.92
N ALA A 43 -11.80 22.37 -1.84
CA ALA A 43 -12.04 23.81 -1.66
C ALA A 43 -12.45 24.55 -2.95
N ARG A 44 -12.45 23.88 -4.12
CA ARG A 44 -12.87 24.50 -5.39
C ARG A 44 -14.37 24.88 -5.36
N PRO A 45 -14.81 25.92 -6.09
CA PRO A 45 -16.23 26.21 -6.31
C PRO A 45 -17.01 25.01 -6.89
N ARG A 46 -16.32 24.16 -7.68
CA ARG A 46 -16.80 22.85 -8.14
C ARG A 46 -15.78 21.80 -7.70
N PRO A 47 -15.99 21.15 -6.55
CA PRO A 47 -15.10 20.11 -6.07
C PRO A 47 -14.93 18.97 -7.06
N ILE A 48 -13.73 18.39 -7.10
CA ILE A 48 -13.40 17.24 -7.95
C ILE A 48 -12.80 16.10 -7.13
N PRO A 49 -12.93 14.84 -7.57
CA PRO A 49 -12.31 13.73 -6.90
C PRO A 49 -10.79 13.75 -7.05
N VAL A 50 -10.09 13.45 -5.96
CA VAL A 50 -8.66 13.17 -5.92
C VAL A 50 -8.45 11.74 -5.48
N TYR A 51 -7.94 10.92 -6.37
CA TYR A 51 -7.58 9.52 -6.13
C TYR A 51 -6.08 9.47 -5.79
N ALA A 52 -5.77 9.74 -4.53
CA ALA A 52 -4.40 9.72 -4.05
C ALA A 52 -4.06 8.35 -3.46
N GLU A 53 -2.97 7.75 -3.94
CA GLU A 53 -2.24 6.68 -3.28
C GLU A 53 -1.08 7.32 -2.53
N MET A 54 -0.98 7.02 -1.24
CA MET A 54 -0.07 7.68 -0.32
C MET A 54 0.85 6.67 0.38
N GLY A 55 1.51 7.08 1.47
CA GLY A 55 2.44 6.25 2.21
C GLY A 55 1.81 5.01 2.85
N SER A 56 2.62 3.97 3.00
CA SER A 56 2.23 2.71 3.65
C SER A 56 3.43 2.05 4.33
N LEU A 57 3.17 1.38 5.44
CA LEU A 57 4.17 0.62 6.21
C LEU A 57 4.24 -0.85 5.80
N ASN A 58 3.19 -1.36 5.17
CA ASN A 58 3.08 -2.72 4.65
C ASN A 58 3.53 -3.78 5.65
N PRO A 59 2.86 -3.92 6.79
CA PRO A 59 3.30 -4.75 7.90
C PRO A 59 3.37 -6.23 7.51
N VAL A 60 4.37 -6.92 8.06
CA VAL A 60 4.55 -8.37 7.92
C VAL A 60 4.37 -9.00 9.29
N PHE A 61 3.49 -9.98 9.39
CA PHE A 61 3.21 -10.75 10.59
C PHE A 61 3.76 -12.16 10.43
N ILE A 62 4.55 -12.62 11.41
CA ILE A 62 5.19 -13.94 11.36
C ILE A 62 4.65 -14.78 12.51
N GLY A 63 4.05 -15.93 12.19
CA GLY A 63 3.55 -16.89 13.16
C GLY A 63 4.69 -17.61 13.90
N PRO A 64 4.47 -18.05 15.16
CA PRO A 64 5.52 -18.66 15.95
C PRO A 64 6.09 -19.95 15.33
N VAL A 65 5.27 -20.78 14.72
CA VAL A 65 5.74 -22.02 14.06
C VAL A 65 6.45 -21.69 12.75
N ALA A 66 5.94 -20.73 11.97
CA ALA A 66 6.61 -20.24 10.76
C ALA A 66 7.99 -19.62 11.08
N GLN A 67 8.08 -18.86 12.17
CA GLN A 67 9.37 -18.31 12.63
C GLN A 67 10.34 -19.44 13.00
N ALA A 68 9.89 -20.44 13.75
CA ALA A 68 10.74 -21.54 14.20
C ALA A 68 11.23 -22.43 13.04
N ARG A 69 10.36 -22.71 12.06
CA ARG A 69 10.67 -23.63 10.96
C ARG A 69 11.35 -22.96 9.77
N ARG A 70 10.98 -21.72 9.45
CA ARG A 70 11.40 -21.01 8.23
C ARG A 70 11.97 -19.63 8.49
N GLY A 71 12.33 -19.30 9.73
CA GLY A 71 12.78 -17.95 10.10
C GLY A 71 13.91 -17.44 9.21
N ASP A 72 14.91 -18.27 8.89
CA ASP A 72 16.01 -17.90 8.00
C ASP A 72 15.56 -17.61 6.56
N THR A 73 14.67 -18.45 6.02
CA THR A 73 14.10 -18.25 4.67
C THR A 73 13.24 -16.99 4.61
N ILE A 74 12.44 -16.76 5.65
CA ILE A 74 11.61 -15.55 5.75
C ILE A 74 12.49 -14.30 5.86
N ALA A 75 13.55 -14.35 6.66
CA ALA A 75 14.49 -13.24 6.80
C ALA A 75 15.23 -12.93 5.49
N ASP A 76 15.65 -13.95 4.72
CA ASP A 76 16.31 -13.75 3.43
C ASP A 76 15.37 -13.09 2.40
N GLY A 77 14.15 -13.56 2.26
CA GLY A 77 13.17 -12.96 1.38
C GLY A 77 12.75 -11.53 1.81
N LEU A 78 12.64 -11.29 3.13
CA LEU A 78 12.42 -9.94 3.66
C LEU A 78 13.59 -9.01 3.33
N ALA A 79 14.83 -9.47 3.47
CA ALA A 79 16.00 -8.67 3.10
C ALA A 79 15.94 -8.26 1.62
N GLY A 80 15.57 -9.18 0.72
CA GLY A 80 15.33 -8.87 -0.69
C GLY A 80 14.21 -7.85 -0.89
N SER A 81 13.08 -8.03 -0.20
CA SER A 81 11.90 -7.16 -0.31
C SER A 81 12.17 -5.74 0.23
N VAL A 82 12.89 -5.61 1.36
CA VAL A 82 13.25 -4.32 1.98
C VAL A 82 14.23 -3.53 1.11
N THR A 83 15.15 -4.21 0.43
CA THR A 83 16.22 -3.57 -0.35
C THR A 83 15.91 -3.40 -1.84
N MET A 84 14.84 -4.02 -2.33
CA MET A 84 14.41 -3.93 -3.73
C MET A 84 14.21 -2.47 -4.14
N GLY A 85 14.81 -2.06 -5.27
CA GLY A 85 14.75 -0.68 -5.74
C GLY A 85 15.25 0.35 -4.70
N VAL A 86 16.25 -0.03 -3.90
CA VAL A 86 16.76 0.80 -2.79
C VAL A 86 15.67 1.10 -1.74
N GLY A 87 14.71 0.18 -1.56
CA GLY A 87 13.58 0.35 -0.65
C GLY A 87 12.58 1.44 -1.05
N GLN A 88 12.64 1.93 -2.30
CA GLN A 88 11.76 2.99 -2.83
C GLN A 88 10.52 2.42 -3.54
N PHE A 89 9.88 1.42 -2.92
CA PHE A 89 8.60 0.88 -3.37
C PHE A 89 7.48 1.24 -2.40
N CYS A 90 6.30 1.58 -2.93
CA CYS A 90 5.10 1.86 -2.15
C CYS A 90 4.67 0.68 -1.25
N THR A 91 5.04 -0.55 -1.62
CA THR A 91 4.76 -1.77 -0.85
C THR A 91 5.99 -2.36 -0.15
N LYS A 92 7.06 -1.59 0.05
CA LYS A 92 8.23 -2.03 0.82
C LYS A 92 7.81 -2.32 2.29
N PRO A 93 8.15 -3.50 2.87
CA PRO A 93 7.82 -3.82 4.25
C PRO A 93 8.60 -2.93 5.21
N GLY A 94 7.92 -1.99 5.85
CA GLY A 94 8.48 -1.05 6.84
C GLY A 94 8.35 -1.54 8.27
N LEU A 95 7.43 -2.48 8.54
CA LEU A 95 7.18 -3.09 9.85
C LEU A 95 7.19 -4.61 9.75
N VAL A 96 7.79 -5.26 10.72
CA VAL A 96 7.77 -6.73 10.85
C VAL A 96 7.44 -7.08 12.30
N PHE A 97 6.36 -7.83 12.52
CA PHE A 97 5.95 -8.29 13.84
C PHE A 97 6.33 -9.75 14.03
N VAL A 98 7.12 -10.02 15.06
CA VAL A 98 7.64 -11.35 15.39
C VAL A 98 7.35 -11.72 16.84
N PRO A 99 6.92 -12.96 17.13
CA PRO A 99 6.69 -13.40 18.50
C PRO A 99 7.99 -13.75 19.22
N GLY A 100 7.98 -13.60 20.54
CA GLY A 100 9.07 -13.97 21.45
C GLY A 100 10.18 -12.90 21.52
N GLU A 101 10.55 -12.53 22.74
CA GLU A 101 11.59 -11.51 22.96
C GLU A 101 12.96 -12.00 22.47
N ARG A 102 13.36 -13.21 22.85
CA ARG A 102 14.67 -13.77 22.49
C ARG A 102 14.70 -14.23 21.03
N GLU A 103 13.70 -15.00 20.64
CA GLU A 103 13.56 -15.55 19.29
C GLU A 103 13.33 -14.44 18.26
N GLY A 104 12.51 -13.44 18.58
CA GLY A 104 12.30 -12.25 17.78
C GLY A 104 13.56 -11.38 17.64
N ARG A 105 14.38 -11.30 18.69
CA ARG A 105 15.67 -10.61 18.61
C ARG A 105 16.64 -11.35 17.68
N ALA A 106 16.75 -12.66 17.81
CA ALA A 106 17.61 -13.47 16.92
C ALA A 106 17.18 -13.34 15.45
N PHE A 107 15.85 -13.34 15.18
CA PHE A 107 15.32 -13.09 13.85
C PHE A 107 15.72 -11.70 13.32
N ALA A 108 15.59 -10.66 14.14
CA ALA A 108 15.94 -9.29 13.76
C ALA A 108 17.44 -9.14 13.47
N GLU A 109 18.31 -9.75 14.26
CA GLU A 109 19.76 -9.79 14.03
C GLU A 109 20.13 -10.52 12.74
N ARG A 110 19.47 -11.64 12.47
CA ARG A 110 19.63 -12.40 11.20
C ARG A 110 19.19 -11.55 10.01
N LEU A 111 18.03 -10.91 10.09
CA LEU A 111 17.54 -10.00 9.05
C LEU A 111 18.52 -8.83 8.82
N ALA A 112 19.05 -8.24 9.88
CA ALA A 112 20.02 -7.15 9.77
C ALA A 112 21.31 -7.55 9.05
N ALA A 113 21.84 -8.74 9.34
CA ALA A 113 23.01 -9.28 8.65
C ALA A 113 22.73 -9.49 7.15
N LEU A 114 21.55 -10.04 6.80
CA LEU A 114 21.15 -10.27 5.41
C LEU A 114 20.91 -8.97 4.64
N VAL A 115 20.27 -7.98 5.27
CA VAL A 115 20.04 -6.65 4.68
C VAL A 115 21.37 -5.92 4.44
N ALA A 116 22.29 -5.97 5.39
CA ALA A 116 23.62 -5.36 5.26
C ALA A 116 24.47 -5.98 4.14
N ALA A 117 24.25 -7.27 3.82
CA ALA A 117 24.94 -7.96 2.73
C ALA A 117 24.38 -7.67 1.34
N ARG A 118 23.22 -7.02 1.22
CA ARG A 118 22.62 -6.71 -0.09
C ARG A 118 23.27 -5.49 -0.73
N PRO A 119 23.67 -5.58 -2.00
CA PRO A 119 24.17 -4.42 -2.71
C PRO A 119 23.05 -3.40 -2.94
N LEU A 120 23.36 -2.13 -2.73
CA LEU A 120 22.45 -1.01 -2.95
C LEU A 120 23.01 -0.05 -4.00
N GLY A 121 22.12 0.56 -4.78
CA GLY A 121 22.42 1.71 -5.62
C GLY A 121 22.11 3.04 -4.93
N ALA A 122 22.24 4.14 -5.68
CA ALA A 122 21.84 5.46 -5.22
C ALA A 122 20.31 5.57 -5.15
N MET A 123 19.81 6.43 -4.27
CA MET A 123 18.40 6.81 -4.25
C MET A 123 18.07 7.70 -5.45
N LEU A 124 16.78 7.81 -5.79
CA LEU A 124 16.29 8.54 -6.96
C LEU A 124 16.81 9.98 -7.05
N ASN A 125 16.93 10.66 -5.91
CA ASN A 125 17.50 12.01 -5.83
C ASN A 125 17.96 12.34 -4.40
N ALA A 126 18.77 13.41 -4.29
CA ALA A 126 19.33 13.87 -3.02
C ALA A 126 18.26 14.31 -2.00
N ALA A 127 17.12 14.84 -2.43
CA ALA A 127 16.06 15.28 -1.51
C ALA A 127 15.38 14.08 -0.84
N LEU A 128 15.11 13.00 -1.59
CA LEU A 128 14.60 11.74 -1.03
C LEU A 128 15.62 11.10 -0.08
N ARG A 129 16.92 11.11 -0.46
CA ARG A 129 17.99 10.63 0.40
C ARG A 129 18.01 11.39 1.73
N ALA A 130 18.04 12.71 1.72
CA ALA A 130 18.06 13.52 2.92
C ALA A 130 16.80 13.34 3.78
N SER A 131 15.63 13.12 3.15
CA SER A 131 14.39 12.83 3.86
C SER A 131 14.44 11.46 4.54
N PHE A 132 14.96 10.45 3.85
CA PHE A 132 15.16 9.11 4.38
C PHE A 132 16.10 9.12 5.58
N ASP A 133 17.28 9.75 5.46
CA ASP A 133 18.28 9.82 6.54
C ASP A 133 17.69 10.48 7.80
N ARG A 134 16.97 11.60 7.65
CA ARG A 134 16.28 12.26 8.78
C ARG A 134 15.20 11.37 9.41
N ALA A 135 14.46 10.61 8.61
CA ALA A 135 13.44 9.70 9.15
C ALA A 135 14.08 8.58 9.97
N VAL A 136 15.18 7.99 9.47
CA VAL A 136 15.95 6.98 10.21
C VAL A 136 16.50 7.54 11.51
N GLU A 137 17.11 8.73 11.50
CA GLU A 137 17.62 9.41 12.70
C GLU A 137 16.52 9.61 13.76
N ARG A 138 15.35 10.14 13.36
CA ARG A 138 14.22 10.33 14.29
C ARG A 138 13.79 9.01 14.92
N THR A 139 13.69 7.95 14.15
CA THR A 139 13.29 6.64 14.67
C THR A 139 14.34 6.07 15.63
N LEU A 140 15.60 6.18 15.29
CA LEU A 140 16.69 5.69 16.15
C LEU A 140 16.90 6.54 17.42
N SER A 141 16.40 7.79 17.47
CA SER A 141 16.43 8.62 18.68
C SER A 141 15.34 8.24 19.69
N VAL A 142 14.38 7.39 19.34
CA VAL A 142 13.32 6.94 20.25
C VAL A 142 13.90 5.96 21.28
N ALA A 143 13.69 6.26 22.56
CA ALA A 143 14.10 5.37 23.64
C ALA A 143 13.47 3.98 23.52
N GLY A 144 14.29 2.92 23.55
CA GLY A 144 13.84 1.54 23.35
C GLY A 144 13.80 1.07 21.89
N VAL A 145 14.26 1.91 20.95
CA VAL A 145 14.58 1.49 19.60
C VAL A 145 16.08 1.27 19.48
N GLU A 146 16.47 0.14 18.94
CA GLU A 146 17.87 -0.24 18.77
C GLU A 146 18.14 -0.50 17.28
N ARG A 147 19.22 0.07 16.75
CA ARG A 147 19.74 -0.26 15.45
C ARG A 147 20.48 -1.59 15.50
N LEU A 148 20.24 -2.46 14.54
CA LEU A 148 20.96 -3.72 14.36
C LEU A 148 21.85 -3.68 13.12
N GLY A 149 22.90 -4.51 13.14
CA GLY A 149 23.87 -4.61 12.05
C GLY A 149 25.05 -3.66 12.17
N PRO A 150 25.93 -3.61 11.14
CA PRO A 150 27.15 -2.82 11.18
C PRO A 150 26.85 -1.31 11.25
N ALA A 151 27.80 -0.56 11.82
CA ALA A 151 27.73 0.89 11.79
C ALA A 151 27.73 1.42 10.35
N PRO A 152 26.97 2.50 10.06
CA PRO A 152 26.89 3.04 8.72
C PRO A 152 28.26 3.57 8.27
N SER A 153 28.68 3.16 7.08
CA SER A 153 29.70 3.88 6.34
C SER A 153 29.03 5.02 5.59
N LEU A 154 29.21 6.24 6.07
CA LEU A 154 28.63 7.45 5.45
C LEU A 154 29.50 7.88 4.26
N SER A 155 29.48 7.16 3.16
CA SER A 155 30.20 7.58 1.96
C SER A 155 29.28 7.55 0.72
N GLY A 156 29.15 8.70 0.05
CA GLY A 156 28.49 8.84 -1.23
C GLY A 156 26.96 8.88 -1.20
N ASP A 157 26.35 8.69 -2.38
CA ASP A 157 24.91 8.79 -2.61
C ASP A 157 24.12 7.52 -2.27
N VAL A 158 24.80 6.44 -1.88
CA VAL A 158 24.19 5.17 -1.51
C VAL A 158 23.66 5.23 -0.07
N PRO A 159 22.38 4.97 0.18
CA PRO A 159 21.83 4.97 1.54
C PRO A 159 22.35 3.78 2.35
N VAL A 160 22.30 3.90 3.66
CA VAL A 160 22.60 2.77 4.55
C VAL A 160 21.33 1.98 4.80
N ALA A 161 21.28 0.73 4.32
CA ALA A 161 20.19 -0.17 4.67
C ALA A 161 20.17 -0.38 6.20
N THR A 162 19.02 -0.19 6.80
CA THR A 162 18.89 -0.17 8.25
C THR A 162 17.78 -1.10 8.72
N VAL A 163 18.12 -2.01 9.61
CA VAL A 163 17.15 -2.75 10.42
C VAL A 163 17.21 -2.21 11.83
N ALA A 164 16.07 -1.80 12.36
CA ALA A 164 15.92 -1.46 13.77
C ALA A 164 15.01 -2.46 14.48
N THR A 165 15.12 -2.56 15.79
CA THR A 165 14.22 -3.40 16.60
C THR A 165 13.71 -2.66 17.81
N THR A 166 12.50 -3.01 18.23
CA THR A 166 11.87 -2.50 19.45
C THR A 166 10.90 -3.54 20.01
N THR A 167 10.29 -3.26 21.15
CA THR A 167 9.20 -4.09 21.70
C THR A 167 7.84 -3.56 21.27
N ALA A 168 6.83 -4.41 21.25
CA ALA A 168 5.44 -4.04 21.00
C ALA A 168 4.98 -2.90 21.92
N ARG A 169 5.33 -2.96 23.19
CA ARG A 169 5.02 -1.93 24.20
C ARG A 169 5.56 -0.53 23.83
N VAL A 170 6.80 -0.46 23.32
CA VAL A 170 7.39 0.83 22.86
C VAL A 170 6.70 1.30 21.58
N PHE A 171 6.47 0.38 20.65
CA PHE A 171 5.79 0.67 19.38
C PHE A 171 4.38 1.25 19.60
N GLU A 172 3.58 0.66 20.47
CA GLU A 172 2.21 1.12 20.75
C GLU A 172 2.16 2.53 21.37
N ARG A 173 3.14 2.84 22.24
CA ARG A 173 3.21 4.13 22.94
C ARG A 173 3.83 5.26 22.14
N THR A 174 4.43 4.93 20.98
CA THR A 174 5.22 5.90 20.20
C THR A 174 4.68 6.03 18.77
N PRO A 175 3.69 6.91 18.52
CA PRO A 175 3.11 7.09 17.19
C PRO A 175 4.14 7.38 16.08
N ALA A 176 5.25 8.05 16.41
CA ALA A 176 6.33 8.34 15.46
C ALA A 176 6.97 7.08 14.83
N LEU A 177 6.84 5.90 15.47
CA LEU A 177 7.31 4.64 14.89
C LEU A 177 6.39 4.10 13.76
N ARG A 178 5.27 4.76 13.53
CA ARG A 178 4.32 4.46 12.45
C ARG A 178 4.50 5.37 11.23
N GLU A 179 5.60 6.12 11.16
CA GLU A 179 5.94 6.93 10.00
C GLU A 179 6.64 6.10 8.92
N GLU A 180 6.31 6.36 7.65
CA GLU A 180 6.96 5.69 6.52
C GLU A 180 8.40 6.18 6.33
N HIS A 181 9.31 5.23 6.12
CA HIS A 181 10.68 5.48 5.68
C HIS A 181 10.81 5.05 4.21
N PHE A 182 10.74 6.01 3.30
CA PHE A 182 10.82 5.70 1.86
C PHE A 182 12.27 5.46 1.45
N GLY A 183 12.73 4.23 1.70
CA GLY A 183 14.10 3.79 1.52
C GLY A 183 14.33 2.42 2.21
N PRO A 184 15.57 1.90 2.22
CA PRO A 184 15.88 0.55 2.70
C PRO A 184 15.93 0.48 4.24
N PHE A 185 14.77 0.64 4.88
CA PHE A 185 14.57 0.58 6.33
C PHE A 185 13.42 -0.37 6.66
N THR A 186 13.57 -1.12 7.75
CA THR A 186 12.48 -1.87 8.38
C THR A 186 12.65 -1.89 9.90
N LEU A 187 11.52 -1.81 10.62
CA LEU A 187 11.45 -1.92 12.07
C LEU A 187 10.87 -3.29 12.45
N VAL A 188 11.66 -4.09 13.14
CA VAL A 188 11.21 -5.36 13.71
C VAL A 188 10.65 -5.09 15.11
N VAL A 189 9.37 -5.34 15.28
CA VAL A 189 8.64 -5.21 16.53
C VAL A 189 8.51 -6.59 17.16
N ARG A 190 9.16 -6.78 18.30
CA ARG A 190 9.09 -8.02 19.07
C ARG A 190 7.84 -8.00 19.95
N CYS A 191 6.97 -8.98 19.73
CA CYS A 191 5.76 -9.19 20.52
C CYS A 191 6.05 -10.19 21.64
N ALA A 192 5.52 -9.96 22.82
CA ALA A 192 5.67 -10.92 23.94
C ALA A 192 5.12 -12.29 23.58
N ASP A 193 4.00 -12.30 22.85
CA ASP A 193 3.34 -13.48 22.32
C ASP A 193 2.60 -13.21 21.00
N ALA A 194 1.94 -14.22 20.48
CA ALA A 194 1.18 -14.13 19.24
C ALA A 194 -0.11 -13.30 19.40
N ASP A 195 -0.68 -13.19 20.60
CA ASP A 195 -1.91 -12.43 20.84
C ASP A 195 -1.64 -10.92 20.83
N GLU A 196 -0.47 -10.48 21.29
CA GLU A 196 -0.06 -9.08 21.21
C GLU A 196 0.04 -8.62 19.75
N ALA A 197 0.54 -9.48 18.84
CA ALA A 197 0.57 -9.18 17.40
C ALA A 197 -0.84 -8.99 16.82
N VAL A 198 -1.83 -9.78 17.24
CA VAL A 198 -3.25 -9.62 16.83
C VAL A 198 -3.82 -8.29 17.34
N ALA A 199 -3.50 -7.91 18.59
CA ALA A 199 -3.94 -6.64 19.16
C ALA A 199 -3.37 -5.44 18.38
N ILE A 200 -2.09 -5.50 18.01
CA ILE A 200 -1.44 -4.47 17.19
C ILE A 200 -2.08 -4.38 15.81
N ALA A 201 -2.37 -5.52 15.16
CA ALA A 201 -3.01 -5.53 13.83
C ALA A 201 -4.33 -4.75 13.82
N ARG A 202 -5.13 -4.87 14.89
CA ARG A 202 -6.37 -4.11 15.09
C ARG A 202 -6.15 -2.60 15.17
N GLY A 203 -5.03 -2.16 15.74
CA GLY A 203 -4.69 -0.74 15.98
C GLY A 203 -3.93 -0.06 14.84
N LEU A 204 -3.65 -0.76 13.72
CA LEU A 204 -2.97 -0.16 12.57
C LEU A 204 -3.90 0.78 11.81
N ASP A 205 -3.34 1.86 11.29
CA ASP A 205 -3.99 2.71 10.28
C ASP A 205 -4.08 1.97 8.93
N GLY A 206 -4.79 2.56 7.96
CA GLY A 206 -4.92 2.00 6.62
C GLY A 206 -3.57 1.81 5.91
N GLN A 207 -3.37 0.66 5.26
CA GLN A 207 -2.16 0.26 4.55
C GLN A 207 -2.48 -0.21 3.13
N LEU A 208 -1.52 -0.18 2.22
CA LEU A 208 -1.67 -0.75 0.87
C LEU A 208 -1.66 -2.28 0.90
N ALA A 209 -0.78 -2.86 1.66
CA ALA A 209 -0.66 -4.31 1.77
C ALA A 209 -0.21 -4.73 3.18
N ALA A 210 -0.45 -6.00 3.52
CA ALA A 210 0.20 -6.68 4.61
C ALA A 210 0.57 -8.10 4.18
N ALA A 211 1.52 -8.74 4.86
CA ALA A 211 1.84 -10.14 4.67
C ALA A 211 1.70 -10.93 5.97
N ILE A 212 1.33 -12.20 5.84
CA ILE A 212 1.25 -13.15 6.94
C ILE A 212 2.07 -14.38 6.57
N HIS A 213 3.07 -14.71 7.37
CA HIS A 213 3.81 -15.96 7.27
C HIS A 213 3.32 -16.91 8.35
N ALA A 214 2.81 -18.07 7.94
CA ALA A 214 2.23 -19.05 8.83
C ALA A 214 2.45 -20.47 8.33
N GLU A 215 2.59 -21.41 9.25
CA GLU A 215 2.50 -22.84 9.04
C GLU A 215 1.06 -23.33 9.34
N PRO A 216 0.69 -24.57 8.99
CA PRO A 216 -0.63 -25.10 9.29
C PRO A 216 -1.02 -24.96 10.77
N GLU A 217 -0.06 -25.14 11.68
CA GLU A 217 -0.30 -25.03 13.13
C GLU A 217 -0.52 -23.56 13.59
N ASP A 218 -0.11 -22.57 12.77
CA ASP A 218 -0.36 -21.15 13.02
C ASP A 218 -1.73 -20.70 12.49
N HIS A 219 -2.51 -21.53 11.75
CA HIS A 219 -3.67 -21.08 10.99
C HIS A 219 -4.72 -20.38 11.86
N ALA A 220 -5.01 -20.88 13.06
CA ALA A 220 -5.98 -20.24 13.96
C ALA A 220 -5.55 -18.83 14.40
N TRP A 221 -4.25 -18.60 14.61
CA TRP A 221 -3.69 -17.28 14.86
C TRP A 221 -3.73 -16.40 13.60
N ALA A 222 -3.32 -16.96 12.47
CA ALA A 222 -3.26 -16.23 11.20
C ALA A 222 -4.64 -15.78 10.71
N GLU A 223 -5.68 -16.57 10.95
CA GLU A 223 -7.08 -16.21 10.70
C GLU A 223 -7.48 -14.98 11.51
N ARG A 224 -7.12 -14.92 12.78
CA ARG A 224 -7.39 -13.77 13.65
C ARG A 224 -6.65 -12.52 13.16
N VAL A 225 -5.38 -12.63 12.77
CA VAL A 225 -4.60 -11.52 12.17
C VAL A 225 -5.25 -11.07 10.87
N ALA A 226 -5.57 -12.00 9.97
CA ALA A 226 -6.20 -11.69 8.69
C ALA A 226 -7.54 -10.97 8.84
N ALA A 227 -8.37 -11.40 9.81
CA ALA A 227 -9.64 -10.75 10.12
C ALA A 227 -9.44 -9.27 10.56
N MET A 228 -8.42 -8.98 11.38
CA MET A 228 -8.10 -7.60 11.77
C MET A 228 -7.55 -6.78 10.60
N LEU A 229 -6.75 -7.41 9.74
CA LEU A 229 -6.15 -6.73 8.58
C LEU A 229 -7.15 -6.47 7.45
N ALA A 230 -8.23 -7.26 7.33
CA ALA A 230 -9.22 -7.09 6.26
C ALA A 230 -9.82 -5.67 6.20
N ASP A 231 -9.97 -5.03 7.36
CA ASP A 231 -10.43 -3.64 7.47
C ASP A 231 -9.31 -2.59 7.38
N ARG A 232 -8.07 -3.02 7.28
CA ARG A 232 -6.89 -2.15 7.39
C ARG A 232 -6.02 -2.12 6.14
N VAL A 233 -6.14 -3.11 5.25
CA VAL A 233 -5.26 -3.19 4.08
C VAL A 233 -6.04 -3.40 2.79
N GLY A 234 -5.45 -2.97 1.68
CA GLY A 234 -6.00 -3.28 0.35
C GLY A 234 -5.67 -4.69 -0.13
N ARG A 235 -4.60 -5.31 0.39
CA ARG A 235 -4.13 -6.63 -0.04
C ARG A 235 -3.47 -7.38 1.10
N ILE A 236 -3.87 -8.64 1.29
CA ILE A 236 -3.22 -9.58 2.22
C ILE A 236 -2.42 -10.59 1.39
N VAL A 237 -1.14 -10.75 1.71
CA VAL A 237 -0.20 -11.68 1.07
C VAL A 237 0.07 -12.85 2.00
N TRP A 238 -0.11 -14.06 1.52
CA TRP A 238 0.13 -15.27 2.29
C TRP A 238 1.47 -15.91 1.95
N ASN A 239 2.31 -16.13 2.96
CA ASN A 239 3.63 -16.75 2.83
C ASN A 239 4.50 -16.12 1.71
N GLY A 240 4.37 -14.81 1.54
CA GLY A 240 5.08 -14.01 0.57
C GLY A 240 5.39 -12.63 1.13
N TYR A 241 5.81 -11.71 0.27
CA TYR A 241 6.24 -10.37 0.69
C TYR A 241 5.36 -9.30 0.04
N PRO A 242 5.12 -8.15 0.72
CA PRO A 242 4.24 -7.11 0.18
C PRO A 242 4.77 -6.48 -1.11
N THR A 243 6.09 -6.40 -1.28
CA THR A 243 6.73 -5.77 -2.43
C THR A 243 6.43 -6.52 -3.73
N GLY A 244 6.01 -5.77 -4.74
CA GLY A 244 5.58 -6.30 -6.03
C GLY A 244 4.06 -6.56 -6.09
N VAL A 245 3.48 -6.27 -7.25
CA VAL A 245 2.05 -6.46 -7.55
C VAL A 245 1.93 -7.10 -8.92
N ALA A 246 1.28 -8.26 -8.99
CA ALA A 246 0.89 -8.83 -10.27
C ALA A 246 -0.25 -8.00 -10.88
N VAL A 247 -0.12 -7.60 -12.15
CA VAL A 247 -1.16 -6.86 -12.86
C VAL A 247 -2.15 -7.86 -13.47
N ALA A 248 -3.33 -7.96 -12.87
CA ALA A 248 -4.41 -8.85 -13.27
C ALA A 248 -5.77 -8.16 -13.08
N TRP A 249 -6.84 -8.76 -13.57
CA TRP A 249 -8.20 -8.23 -13.34
C TRP A 249 -8.58 -8.15 -11.86
N ALA A 250 -8.07 -9.06 -11.04
CA ALA A 250 -8.29 -9.07 -9.59
C ALA A 250 -7.34 -8.14 -8.81
N THR A 251 -6.45 -7.42 -9.48
CA THR A 251 -5.50 -6.54 -8.79
C THR A 251 -6.23 -5.42 -8.08
N HIS A 252 -5.98 -5.32 -6.77
CA HIS A 252 -6.34 -4.16 -5.96
C HIS A 252 -5.10 -3.59 -5.31
N HIS A 253 -4.64 -2.43 -5.80
CA HIS A 253 -3.55 -1.66 -5.21
C HIS A 253 -4.13 -0.36 -4.68
N GLY A 254 -4.48 -0.38 -3.44
CA GLY A 254 -5.22 0.65 -2.71
C GLY A 254 -5.26 0.28 -1.23
N GLY A 255 -6.21 0.82 -0.49
CA GLY A 255 -6.39 0.53 0.93
C GLY A 255 -7.11 1.66 1.63
N PRO A 256 -7.51 1.48 2.89
CA PRO A 256 -8.16 2.52 3.68
C PRO A 256 -7.24 3.73 3.93
N TYR A 257 -7.83 4.86 4.28
CA TYR A 257 -7.06 6.03 4.73
C TYR A 257 -6.18 5.67 5.94
N PRO A 258 -4.91 6.10 6.00
CA PRO A 258 -4.26 7.11 5.16
C PRO A 258 -3.54 6.56 3.91
N ALA A 259 -3.61 5.27 3.60
CA ALA A 259 -2.93 4.73 2.42
C ALA A 259 -3.54 5.27 1.11
N THR A 260 -4.85 5.50 1.07
CA THR A 260 -5.51 6.16 -0.07
C THR A 260 -6.62 7.11 0.38
N THR A 261 -7.03 8.01 -0.51
CA THR A 261 -8.23 8.83 -0.32
C THR A 261 -9.53 8.12 -0.71
N TRP A 262 -9.45 7.04 -1.51
CA TRP A 262 -10.60 6.30 -2.03
C TRP A 262 -10.35 4.79 -2.02
N PRO A 263 -10.69 4.10 -0.93
CA PRO A 263 -10.35 2.67 -0.76
C PRO A 263 -11.05 1.73 -1.76
N ALA A 264 -12.17 2.15 -2.35
CA ALA A 264 -12.90 1.36 -3.34
C ALA A 264 -12.22 1.30 -4.73
N HIS A 265 -11.16 2.08 -4.95
CA HIS A 265 -10.48 2.16 -6.24
C HIS A 265 -9.03 1.68 -6.14
N THR A 266 -8.63 0.91 -7.14
CA THR A 266 -7.22 0.53 -7.32
C THR A 266 -6.47 1.61 -8.09
N SER A 267 -5.20 1.86 -7.76
CA SER A 267 -4.31 2.77 -8.51
C SER A 267 -3.61 2.08 -9.68
N VAL A 268 -3.57 0.74 -9.69
CA VAL A 268 -2.87 -0.09 -10.67
C VAL A 268 -3.81 -1.16 -11.22
N GLY A 269 -3.54 -1.62 -12.44
CA GLY A 269 -4.28 -2.69 -13.10
C GLY A 269 -5.45 -2.20 -13.96
N PRO A 270 -6.14 -3.12 -14.68
CA PRO A 270 -7.18 -2.76 -15.65
C PRO A 270 -8.34 -1.97 -15.05
N LEU A 271 -8.69 -2.25 -13.78
CA LEU A 271 -9.78 -1.58 -13.10
C LEU A 271 -9.44 -0.17 -12.59
N ALA A 272 -8.18 0.26 -12.69
CA ALA A 272 -7.78 1.61 -12.33
C ALA A 272 -8.51 2.70 -13.15
N LEU A 273 -8.95 2.36 -14.37
CA LEU A 273 -9.77 3.24 -15.21
C LEU A 273 -11.08 3.67 -14.54
N ARG A 274 -11.65 2.85 -13.66
CA ARG A 274 -12.92 3.15 -12.97
C ARG A 274 -12.88 4.43 -12.15
N ARG A 275 -11.70 4.90 -11.74
CA ARG A 275 -11.51 6.20 -11.06
C ARG A 275 -11.99 7.39 -11.88
N PHE A 276 -11.98 7.27 -13.21
CA PHE A 276 -12.31 8.34 -14.15
C PHE A 276 -13.66 8.13 -14.84
N LEU A 277 -14.43 7.14 -14.40
CA LEU A 277 -15.76 6.82 -14.94
C LEU A 277 -16.82 7.18 -13.91
N ARG A 278 -17.98 7.61 -14.41
CA ARG A 278 -19.18 7.78 -13.61
C ARG A 278 -20.36 7.08 -14.27
N PRO A 279 -21.28 6.51 -13.52
CA PRO A 279 -22.51 5.95 -14.08
C PRO A 279 -23.42 7.06 -14.63
N VAL A 280 -24.15 6.74 -15.70
CA VAL A 280 -25.25 7.53 -16.23
C VAL A 280 -26.43 6.58 -16.45
N ALA A 281 -27.56 6.87 -15.83
CA ALA A 281 -28.80 6.14 -16.04
C ALA A 281 -29.61 6.80 -17.16
N TYR A 282 -30.16 5.97 -18.04
CA TYR A 282 -31.08 6.39 -19.10
C TYR A 282 -32.48 5.84 -18.77
N GLN A 283 -33.43 6.73 -18.51
CA GLN A 283 -34.79 6.36 -18.15
C GLN A 283 -35.75 6.86 -19.22
N ASN A 284 -36.62 5.98 -19.75
CA ASN A 284 -37.64 6.28 -20.78
C ASN A 284 -37.08 6.88 -22.07
N VAL A 285 -35.79 6.64 -22.35
CA VAL A 285 -35.15 7.10 -23.59
C VAL A 285 -35.53 6.15 -24.73
N PRO A 286 -36.00 6.67 -25.89
CA PRO A 286 -36.26 5.85 -27.08
C PRO A 286 -34.99 5.06 -27.46
N ASP A 287 -35.14 3.78 -27.84
CA ASP A 287 -34.05 2.87 -28.17
C ASP A 287 -33.07 3.45 -29.21
N ALA A 288 -33.63 4.12 -30.23
CA ALA A 288 -32.85 4.74 -31.31
C ALA A 288 -31.90 5.85 -30.82
N LEU A 289 -32.17 6.46 -29.66
CA LEU A 289 -31.36 7.52 -29.05
C LEU A 289 -30.37 6.98 -28.00
N LEU A 290 -30.45 5.72 -27.64
CA LEU A 290 -29.50 5.10 -26.71
C LEU A 290 -28.13 4.88 -27.37
N PRO A 291 -27.04 4.98 -26.58
CA PRO A 291 -25.74 4.50 -27.02
C PRO A 291 -25.84 3.04 -27.51
N PRO A 292 -25.06 2.61 -28.51
CA PRO A 292 -25.12 1.25 -29.05
C PRO A 292 -25.01 0.14 -28.00
N ALA A 293 -24.20 0.37 -26.95
CA ALA A 293 -24.03 -0.57 -25.84
C ALA A 293 -25.30 -0.83 -25.01
N LEU A 294 -26.28 0.09 -25.05
CA LEU A 294 -27.51 0.02 -24.25
C LEU A 294 -28.75 -0.29 -25.09
N ARG A 295 -28.64 -0.35 -26.41
CA ARG A 295 -29.78 -0.65 -27.30
C ARG A 295 -30.32 -2.08 -27.06
N ASP A 296 -31.62 -2.24 -27.19
CA ASP A 296 -32.31 -3.53 -26.96
C ASP A 296 -31.73 -4.64 -27.84
N ALA A 297 -31.45 -4.36 -29.12
CA ALA A 297 -30.86 -5.30 -30.07
C ALA A 297 -29.45 -5.79 -29.74
N ASN A 298 -28.74 -5.16 -28.78
CA ASN A 298 -27.35 -5.48 -28.43
C ASN A 298 -26.41 -5.54 -29.64
N PRO A 299 -26.30 -4.50 -30.47
CA PRO A 299 -25.55 -4.55 -31.73
C PRO A 299 -24.07 -4.81 -31.56
N LEU A 300 -23.51 -4.61 -30.36
CA LEU A 300 -22.11 -4.85 -30.01
C LEU A 300 -21.88 -6.27 -29.45
N GLY A 301 -22.90 -7.09 -29.26
CA GLY A 301 -22.81 -8.44 -28.69
C GLY A 301 -22.24 -8.46 -27.26
N LEU A 302 -22.45 -7.38 -26.51
CA LEU A 302 -21.91 -7.25 -25.14
C LEU A 302 -22.64 -8.16 -24.17
N GLN A 303 -21.91 -8.74 -23.22
CA GLN A 303 -22.52 -9.38 -22.08
C GLN A 303 -23.07 -8.29 -21.14
N ARG A 304 -24.39 -8.33 -20.88
CA ARG A 304 -25.13 -7.32 -20.12
C ARG A 304 -25.90 -7.98 -18.98
N LEU A 305 -26.07 -7.23 -17.91
CA LEU A 305 -26.96 -7.62 -16.82
C LEU A 305 -28.34 -7.08 -17.11
N VAL A 306 -29.29 -7.97 -17.40
CA VAL A 306 -30.69 -7.66 -17.67
C VAL A 306 -31.54 -8.35 -16.62
N ASP A 307 -32.34 -7.61 -15.86
CA ASP A 307 -33.21 -8.14 -14.79
C ASP A 307 -32.49 -9.12 -13.84
N GLY A 308 -31.24 -8.81 -13.50
CA GLY A 308 -30.42 -9.65 -12.62
C GLY A 308 -29.76 -10.86 -13.29
N ARG A 309 -29.89 -11.05 -14.62
CA ARG A 309 -29.28 -12.15 -15.36
C ARG A 309 -28.26 -11.66 -16.39
N TRP A 310 -27.12 -12.31 -16.43
CA TRP A 310 -26.11 -12.05 -17.46
C TRP A 310 -26.50 -12.68 -18.77
N THR A 311 -26.65 -11.88 -19.83
CA THR A 311 -27.03 -12.33 -21.17
C THR A 311 -26.33 -11.53 -22.26
N ARG A 312 -26.24 -12.13 -23.46
CA ARG A 312 -25.87 -11.45 -24.72
C ARG A 312 -27.08 -11.28 -25.66
N GLU A 313 -28.21 -11.86 -25.31
CA GLU A 313 -29.41 -11.84 -26.14
C GLU A 313 -29.95 -10.39 -26.26
N PRO A 314 -30.64 -10.09 -27.36
CA PRO A 314 -31.49 -8.91 -27.46
C PRO A 314 -32.55 -8.90 -26.37
N MET A 315 -32.90 -7.70 -25.91
CA MET A 315 -34.04 -7.54 -25.00
C MET A 315 -35.34 -7.52 -25.76
N ALA A 316 -36.28 -8.39 -25.39
CA ALA A 316 -37.67 -8.25 -25.80
C ALA A 316 -38.36 -7.24 -24.88
N ARG A 317 -38.86 -6.13 -25.41
CA ARG A 317 -39.73 -5.26 -24.63
C ARG A 317 -41.10 -5.90 -24.47
N PRO A 318 -41.66 -6.04 -23.26
CA PRO A 318 -43.03 -6.42 -23.10
C PRO A 318 -43.94 -5.34 -23.74
N GLY A 319 -44.69 -5.66 -24.79
CA GLY A 319 -45.82 -4.85 -25.26
C GLY A 319 -45.59 -3.90 -26.44
N THR A 320 -44.77 -4.26 -27.44
CA THR A 320 -44.88 -3.68 -28.80
C THR A 320 -45.39 -4.82 -29.75
N SER A 321 -46.61 -5.22 -29.58
CA SER A 321 -47.38 -5.97 -30.59
C SER A 321 -48.44 -5.04 -31.17
#